data_f6e792951234146ef5f40b7f6cf2221e
#
_entry.id   f6e792951234146ef5f40b7f6cf2221e
#
_cell.length_a   1.000
_cell.length_b   1.000
_cell.length_c   1.000
_cell.angle_alpha   90.00
_cell.angle_beta   90.00
_cell.angle_gamma   90.00
#
_symmetry.space_group_name_H-M   'P 1'
#
loop_
_entity.id
_entity.type
_entity.pdbx_description
1 polymer ?
#
loop_
_entity_poly.entity_id
_entity_poly.type
_entity_poly.pdbx_seq_one_letter_code
_entity_poly.pdbx_strand_id
1 'polypeptide(L)'
;MAATRLIALHKNKGKSVAACLKSRTDYAQNPDKTQQGELVSSYECSPLTVDEEFMLSKRQYELMTGRRQKNDVIAYQIRQSFKPGEITAEEANKVGYELAKRFTKGKYAFIVATHTDREHIHNHIIYNSTALDSTRKFRDFLLSGLAVQQIGRASCRERV
;
A
#
# COMPACT_ATOMS: atom_id res chain seq x y z
N MET A 1 -1.35 20.64 2.43
CA MET A 1 -0.50 19.74 1.63
C MET A 1 -0.35 18.39 2.33
N ALA A 2 -0.48 17.30 1.62
CA ALA A 2 -0.37 15.97 2.22
C ALA A 2 1.08 15.64 2.61
N ALA A 3 1.27 15.07 3.79
CA ALA A 3 2.55 14.49 4.20
C ALA A 3 2.56 13.02 3.78
N THR A 4 3.57 12.61 3.03
CA THR A 4 3.67 11.27 2.44
C THR A 4 4.97 10.60 2.87
N ARG A 5 4.86 9.34 3.31
CA ARG A 5 6.01 8.54 3.78
C ARG A 5 5.95 7.11 3.24
N LEU A 6 7.09 6.60 2.82
CA LEU A 6 7.25 5.20 2.41
C LEU A 6 7.87 4.39 3.54
N ILE A 7 7.26 3.26 3.87
CA ILE A 7 7.68 2.38 4.97
C ILE A 7 7.75 0.95 4.45
N ALA A 8 8.90 0.27 4.67
CA ALA A 8 9.02 -1.15 4.40
C ALA A 8 8.36 -1.94 5.54
N LEU A 9 7.53 -2.93 5.18
CA LEU A 9 6.90 -3.81 6.15
C LEU A 9 7.68 -5.11 6.23
N HIS A 10 8.13 -5.44 7.44
CA HIS A 10 8.96 -6.61 7.71
C HIS A 10 8.16 -7.74 8.31
N LYS A 11 8.63 -8.95 8.07
CA LYS A 11 8.11 -10.15 8.73
C LYS A 11 8.44 -10.08 10.23
N ASN A 12 7.44 -10.29 11.08
CA ASN A 12 7.65 -10.36 12.51
C ASN A 12 8.34 -11.68 12.88
N LYS A 13 9.30 -11.61 13.80
CA LYS A 13 10.04 -12.78 14.30
C LYS A 13 9.07 -13.82 14.86
N GLY A 14 9.21 -15.08 14.43
CA GLY A 14 8.37 -16.18 14.88
C GLY A 14 7.01 -16.29 14.20
N LYS A 15 6.68 -15.40 13.26
CA LYS A 15 5.41 -15.46 12.52
C LYS A 15 5.67 -15.73 11.03
N SER A 16 4.71 -16.39 10.37
CA SER A 16 4.79 -16.61 8.93
C SER A 16 4.56 -15.31 8.15
N VAL A 17 5.06 -15.26 6.92
CA VAL A 17 4.80 -14.13 6.00
C VAL A 17 3.30 -13.96 5.79
N ALA A 18 2.57 -15.07 5.58
CA ALA A 18 1.13 -15.04 5.37
C ALA A 18 0.39 -14.41 6.55
N ALA A 19 0.73 -14.80 7.79
CA ALA A 19 0.12 -14.24 8.98
C ALA A 19 0.42 -12.74 9.15
N CYS A 20 1.64 -12.33 8.84
CA CYS A 20 2.03 -10.92 8.91
C CYS A 20 1.30 -10.08 7.87
N LEU A 21 1.17 -10.56 6.63
CA LEU A 21 0.42 -9.88 5.58
C LEU A 21 -1.05 -9.74 5.96
N LYS A 22 -1.67 -10.82 6.46
CA LYS A 22 -3.06 -10.78 6.91
C LYS A 22 -3.25 -9.75 8.00
N SER A 23 -2.40 -9.76 9.02
CA SER A 23 -2.47 -8.81 10.13
C SER A 23 -2.37 -7.35 9.67
N ARG A 24 -1.43 -7.07 8.76
CA ARG A 24 -1.22 -5.70 8.25
C ARG A 24 -2.37 -5.22 7.38
N THR A 25 -2.87 -6.07 6.50
CA THR A 25 -3.98 -5.72 5.62
C THR A 25 -5.31 -5.63 6.37
N ASP A 26 -5.55 -6.49 7.35
CA ASP A 26 -6.73 -6.42 8.21
C ASP A 26 -6.73 -5.14 9.04
N TYR A 27 -5.58 -4.75 9.60
CA TYR A 27 -5.46 -3.51 10.34
C TYR A 27 -5.79 -2.29 9.48
N ALA A 28 -5.22 -2.24 8.28
CA ALA A 28 -5.46 -1.14 7.34
C ALA A 28 -6.94 -1.04 6.96
N GLN A 29 -7.61 -2.18 6.78
CA GLN A 29 -9.00 -2.26 6.35
C GLN A 29 -10.01 -2.29 7.50
N ASN A 30 -9.59 -1.99 8.73
CA ASN A 30 -10.47 -2.01 9.90
C ASN A 30 -11.77 -1.26 9.61
N PRO A 31 -12.95 -1.91 9.66
CA PRO A 31 -14.23 -1.28 9.35
C PRO A 31 -14.52 -0.03 10.20
N ASP A 32 -14.09 -0.01 11.46
CA ASP A 32 -14.30 1.13 12.35
C ASP A 32 -13.52 2.37 11.89
N LYS A 33 -12.49 2.21 11.09
CA LYS A 33 -11.64 3.31 10.62
C LYS A 33 -11.92 3.71 9.17
N THR A 34 -12.59 2.85 8.40
CA THR A 34 -12.79 2.99 6.96
C THR A 34 -14.26 3.14 6.57
N GLN A 35 -15.11 3.61 7.49
CA GLN A 35 -16.56 3.72 7.28
C GLN A 35 -17.16 2.40 6.77
N GLN A 36 -16.97 1.33 7.55
CA GLN A 36 -17.46 -0.02 7.25
C GLN A 36 -16.96 -0.59 5.92
N GLY A 37 -15.73 -0.24 5.55
CA GLY A 37 -15.08 -0.71 4.33
C GLY A 37 -15.40 0.09 3.07
N GLU A 38 -16.23 1.11 3.15
CA GLU A 38 -16.56 1.97 2.01
C GLU A 38 -15.35 2.76 1.50
N LEU A 39 -14.38 3.06 2.38
CA LEU A 39 -13.19 3.82 2.06
C LEU A 39 -11.97 2.92 1.77
N VAL A 40 -12.22 1.74 1.23
CA VAL A 40 -11.17 0.81 0.78
C VAL A 40 -11.29 0.62 -0.72
N SER A 41 -10.19 0.84 -1.44
CA SER A 41 -10.08 0.55 -2.87
C SER A 41 -8.88 -0.37 -3.11
N SER A 42 -8.84 -1.02 -4.27
CA SER A 42 -7.79 -1.97 -4.60
C SER A 42 -7.45 -1.93 -6.09
N TYR A 43 -6.23 -2.35 -6.40
CA TYR A 43 -5.75 -2.46 -7.78
C TYR A 43 -5.20 -3.87 -7.99
N GLU A 44 -5.77 -4.57 -8.96
CA GLU A 44 -5.38 -5.93 -9.35
C GLU A 44 -5.41 -6.94 -8.21
N CYS A 45 -6.26 -6.71 -7.21
CA CYS A 45 -6.52 -7.65 -6.11
C CYS A 45 -7.87 -7.34 -5.47
N SER A 46 -8.41 -8.32 -4.74
CA SER A 46 -9.61 -8.11 -3.93
C SER A 46 -9.23 -7.70 -2.52
N PRO A 47 -9.88 -6.70 -1.92
CA PRO A 47 -9.65 -6.35 -0.51
C PRO A 47 -9.85 -7.52 0.45
N LEU A 48 -10.76 -8.45 0.13
CA LEU A 48 -11.08 -9.60 0.99
C LEU A 48 -9.98 -10.65 1.02
N THR A 49 -9.20 -10.79 -0.06
CA THR A 49 -8.19 -11.84 -0.22
C THR A 49 -6.82 -11.29 -0.54
N VAL A 50 -6.58 -10.02 -0.26
CA VAL A 50 -5.35 -9.32 -0.64
C VAL A 50 -4.09 -10.02 -0.10
N ASP A 51 -4.12 -10.49 1.13
CA ASP A 51 -3.01 -11.21 1.76
C ASP A 51 -2.68 -12.51 1.03
N GLU A 52 -3.69 -13.28 0.65
CA GLU A 52 -3.54 -14.53 -0.11
C GLU A 52 -3.01 -14.27 -1.52
N GLU A 53 -3.51 -13.24 -2.18
CA GLU A 53 -3.08 -12.85 -3.52
C GLU A 53 -1.62 -12.36 -3.51
N PHE A 54 -1.21 -11.62 -2.49
CA PHE A 54 0.19 -11.23 -2.32
C PHE A 54 1.08 -12.45 -2.15
N MET A 55 0.65 -13.43 -1.35
CA MET A 55 1.39 -14.69 -1.15
C MET A 55 1.51 -15.50 -2.45
N LEU A 56 0.45 -15.52 -3.23
CA LEU A 56 0.45 -16.25 -4.51
C LEU A 56 1.53 -15.69 -5.45
N SER A 57 1.62 -14.37 -5.58
CA SER A 57 2.67 -13.72 -6.39
C SER A 57 4.08 -14.05 -5.88
N LYS A 58 4.26 -14.12 -4.57
CA LYS A 58 5.56 -14.46 -3.97
C LYS A 58 5.96 -15.91 -4.24
N ARG A 59 5.01 -16.83 -4.16
CA ARG A 59 5.26 -18.25 -4.47
C ARG A 59 5.58 -18.44 -5.94
N GLN A 60 4.87 -17.75 -6.82
CA GLN A 60 5.15 -17.79 -8.26
C GLN A 60 6.54 -17.21 -8.57
N TYR A 61 6.93 -16.13 -7.89
CA TYR A 61 8.26 -15.57 -8.04
C TYR A 61 9.35 -16.58 -7.68
N GLU A 62 9.20 -17.29 -6.57
CA GLU A 62 10.15 -18.31 -6.13
C GLU A 62 10.23 -19.47 -7.13
N LEU A 63 9.08 -19.91 -7.66
CA LEU A 63 9.03 -20.99 -8.65
C LEU A 63 9.64 -20.59 -9.99
N MET A 64 9.36 -19.38 -10.46
CA MET A 64 9.83 -18.90 -11.76
C MET A 64 11.30 -18.51 -11.77
N THR A 65 11.80 -17.94 -10.69
CA THR A 65 13.18 -17.43 -10.62
C THR A 65 14.13 -18.36 -9.88
N GLY A 66 13.63 -19.30 -9.11
CA GLY A 66 14.42 -20.13 -8.20
C GLY A 66 15.01 -19.37 -7.04
N ARG A 67 14.63 -18.12 -6.85
CA ARG A 67 15.16 -17.26 -5.79
C ARG A 67 14.22 -17.24 -4.60
N ARG A 68 14.75 -17.48 -3.41
CA ARG A 68 14.03 -17.29 -2.17
C ARG A 68 14.21 -15.85 -1.68
N GLN A 69 13.24 -15.37 -0.92
CA GLN A 69 13.33 -14.06 -0.29
C GLN A 69 14.49 -14.07 0.72
N LYS A 70 15.48 -13.21 0.49
CA LYS A 70 16.67 -13.10 1.35
C LYS A 70 16.48 -12.10 2.49
N ASN A 71 15.59 -11.13 2.32
CA ASN A 71 15.25 -10.16 3.35
C ASN A 71 13.82 -10.44 3.82
N ASP A 72 13.46 -9.86 4.94
CA ASP A 72 12.15 -10.04 5.57
C ASP A 72 11.12 -8.96 5.18
N VAL A 73 11.38 -8.19 4.13
CA VAL A 73 10.41 -7.22 3.59
C VAL A 73 9.34 -7.96 2.82
N ILE A 74 8.10 -7.86 3.30
CA ILE A 74 6.96 -8.60 2.74
C ILE A 74 6.03 -7.72 1.91
N ALA A 75 6.00 -6.42 2.19
CA ALA A 75 5.20 -5.44 1.49
C ALA A 75 5.76 -4.05 1.81
N TYR A 76 5.19 -3.03 1.17
CA TYR A 76 5.51 -1.63 1.46
C TYR A 76 4.23 -0.89 1.77
N GLN A 77 4.33 0.08 2.67
CA GLN A 77 3.23 0.95 3.02
C GLN A 77 3.58 2.38 2.66
N ILE A 78 2.68 3.06 1.97
CA ILE A 78 2.71 4.50 1.81
C ILE A 78 1.69 5.07 2.78
N ARG A 79 2.14 5.93 3.68
CA ARG A 79 1.26 6.66 4.59
C ARG A 79 1.14 8.10 4.10
N GLN A 80 -0.09 8.54 3.87
CA GLN A 80 -0.39 9.87 3.37
C GLN A 80 -1.39 10.54 4.32
N SER A 81 -1.01 11.67 4.89
CA SER A 81 -1.82 12.40 5.87
C SER A 81 -2.23 13.76 5.33
N PHE A 82 -3.45 14.16 5.61
CA PHE A 82 -4.03 15.44 5.18
C PHE A 82 -4.35 16.30 6.40
N LYS A 83 -4.30 17.60 6.24
CA LYS A 83 -4.72 18.53 7.30
C LYS A 83 -6.24 18.47 7.47
N PRO A 84 -6.76 18.74 8.69
CA PRO A 84 -8.21 18.82 8.89
C PRO A 84 -8.85 19.79 7.93
N GLY A 85 -9.94 19.38 7.27
CA GLY A 85 -10.69 20.21 6.33
C GLY A 85 -10.05 20.41 4.96
N GLU A 86 -8.85 19.83 4.72
CA GLU A 86 -8.15 19.97 3.43
C GLU A 86 -8.82 19.19 2.30
N ILE A 87 -9.41 18.05 2.64
CA ILE A 87 -9.95 17.11 1.64
C ILE A 87 -11.08 16.27 2.27
N THR A 88 -12.01 15.79 1.45
CA THR A 88 -13.01 14.81 1.90
C THR A 88 -12.41 13.42 1.94
N ALA A 89 -13.02 12.50 2.70
CA ALA A 89 -12.54 11.14 2.82
C ALA A 89 -12.56 10.40 1.45
N GLU A 90 -13.61 10.61 0.67
CA GLU A 90 -13.76 9.99 -0.64
C GLU A 90 -12.69 10.50 -1.62
N GLU A 91 -12.43 11.80 -1.62
CA GLU A 91 -11.36 12.38 -2.43
C GLU A 91 -9.98 11.92 -1.98
N ALA A 92 -9.76 11.79 -0.67
CA ALA A 92 -8.52 11.26 -0.11
C ALA A 92 -8.23 9.84 -0.62
N ASN A 93 -9.25 8.99 -0.66
CA ASN A 93 -9.12 7.63 -1.19
C ASN A 93 -8.70 7.65 -2.67
N LYS A 94 -9.33 8.48 -3.48
CA LYS A 94 -8.99 8.65 -4.91
C LYS A 94 -7.57 9.16 -5.10
N VAL A 95 -7.16 10.15 -4.32
CA VAL A 95 -5.80 10.70 -4.36
C VAL A 95 -4.78 9.62 -3.99
N GLY A 96 -5.06 8.84 -2.96
CA GLY A 96 -4.21 7.72 -2.56
C GLY A 96 -4.09 6.65 -3.64
N TYR A 97 -5.19 6.33 -4.29
CA TYR A 97 -5.19 5.37 -5.40
C TYR A 97 -4.32 5.84 -6.58
N GLU A 98 -4.46 7.09 -6.97
CA GLU A 98 -3.65 7.68 -8.04
C GLU A 98 -2.16 7.71 -7.67
N LEU A 99 -1.85 8.10 -6.44
CA LEU A 99 -0.48 8.08 -5.93
C LEU A 99 0.13 6.70 -6.04
N ALA A 100 -0.56 5.68 -5.54
CA ALA A 100 -0.09 4.31 -5.56
C ALA A 100 0.13 3.81 -6.99
N LYS A 101 -0.82 4.07 -7.88
CA LYS A 101 -0.74 3.63 -9.27
C LYS A 101 0.41 4.29 -10.02
N ARG A 102 0.63 5.58 -9.83
CA ARG A 102 1.76 6.32 -10.44
C ARG A 102 3.10 5.85 -9.87
N PHE A 103 3.19 5.72 -8.54
CA PHE A 103 4.44 5.33 -7.89
C PHE A 103 4.87 3.91 -8.25
N THR A 104 3.92 2.97 -8.26
CA THR A 104 4.19 1.56 -8.62
C THR A 104 4.17 1.32 -10.13
N LYS A 105 3.85 2.34 -10.92
CA LYS A 105 3.72 2.27 -12.38
C LYS A 105 2.71 1.23 -12.86
N GLY A 106 1.73 0.90 -12.02
CA GLY A 106 0.72 -0.12 -12.31
C GLY A 106 1.24 -1.56 -12.31
N LYS A 107 2.46 -1.80 -11.80
CA LYS A 107 3.13 -3.11 -11.85
C LYS A 107 2.98 -3.91 -10.57
N TYR A 108 2.37 -3.37 -9.52
CA TYR A 108 2.22 -4.01 -8.21
C TYR A 108 0.78 -3.91 -7.76
N ALA A 109 0.24 -5.00 -7.21
CA ALA A 109 -1.07 -5.00 -6.60
C ALA A 109 -1.03 -4.19 -5.30
N PHE A 110 -2.09 -3.43 -5.02
CA PHE A 110 -2.18 -2.64 -3.81
C PHE A 110 -3.61 -2.46 -3.32
N ILE A 111 -3.73 -2.10 -2.04
CA ILE A 111 -4.97 -1.59 -1.45
C ILE A 111 -4.75 -0.17 -0.94
N VAL A 112 -5.79 0.63 -0.96
CA VAL A 112 -5.83 1.97 -0.38
C VAL A 112 -6.95 1.99 0.64
N ALA A 113 -6.61 2.22 1.91
CA ALA A 113 -7.59 2.34 2.99
C ALA A 113 -7.50 3.73 3.59
N THR A 114 -8.60 4.47 3.55
CA THR A 114 -8.67 5.81 4.11
C THR A 114 -9.27 5.74 5.51
N HIS A 115 -8.53 6.22 6.50
CA HIS A 115 -8.94 6.24 7.90
C HIS A 115 -9.51 7.60 8.27
N THR A 116 -10.66 7.58 8.93
CA THR A 116 -11.40 8.79 9.33
C THR A 116 -11.63 8.85 10.86
N ASP A 117 -11.00 7.98 11.62
CA ASP A 117 -11.16 7.88 13.06
C ASP A 117 -10.45 8.98 13.87
N ARG A 118 -9.69 9.82 13.18
CA ARG A 118 -8.94 10.95 13.78
C ARG A 118 -9.25 12.25 13.03
N GLU A 119 -8.87 13.40 13.61
CA GLU A 119 -9.02 14.72 12.96
C GLU A 119 -8.35 14.80 11.61
N HIS A 120 -7.17 14.18 11.50
CA HIS A 120 -6.44 14.11 10.24
C HIS A 120 -6.87 12.88 9.46
N ILE A 121 -7.49 13.08 8.31
CA ILE A 121 -7.74 11.99 7.38
C ILE A 121 -6.40 11.50 6.87
N HIS A 122 -6.20 10.18 6.84
CA HIS A 122 -4.97 9.60 6.34
C HIS A 122 -5.23 8.32 5.57
N ASN A 123 -4.39 8.09 4.57
CA ASN A 123 -4.40 6.88 3.76
C ASN A 123 -3.33 5.92 4.25
N HIS A 124 -3.70 4.63 4.30
CA HIS A 124 -2.77 3.51 4.38
C HIS A 124 -2.81 2.80 3.04
N ILE A 125 -1.72 2.88 2.30
CA ILE A 125 -1.57 2.22 1.01
C ILE A 125 -0.59 1.09 1.21
N ILE A 126 -1.02 -0.15 0.97
CA ILE A 126 -0.15 -1.33 1.08
C ILE A 126 -0.03 -1.97 -0.29
N TYR A 127 1.20 -2.05 -0.82
CA TYR A 127 1.46 -2.73 -2.07
C TYR A 127 2.43 -3.89 -1.88
N ASN A 128 2.27 -4.90 -2.73
CA ASN A 128 3.08 -6.12 -2.65
C ASN A 128 4.54 -5.80 -2.97
N SER A 129 5.46 -6.44 -2.27
CA SER A 129 6.88 -6.36 -2.61
C SER A 129 7.24 -7.12 -3.89
N THR A 130 6.35 -7.98 -4.37
CA THR A 130 6.50 -8.77 -5.61
C THR A 130 5.60 -8.19 -6.71
N ALA A 131 6.14 -8.05 -7.91
CA ALA A 131 5.38 -7.52 -9.06
C ALA A 131 4.25 -8.47 -9.48
N LEU A 132 3.24 -7.92 -10.16
CA LEU A 132 2.08 -8.68 -10.64
C LEU A 132 2.45 -9.86 -11.53
N ASP A 133 3.48 -9.72 -12.38
CA ASP A 133 3.96 -10.77 -13.26
C ASP A 133 4.89 -11.77 -12.57
N SER A 134 5.19 -11.56 -11.29
CA SER A 134 6.05 -12.40 -10.46
C SER A 134 7.50 -12.52 -10.96
N THR A 135 7.97 -11.57 -11.77
CA THR A 135 9.34 -11.61 -12.33
C THR A 135 10.35 -10.80 -11.54
N ARG A 136 9.89 -9.87 -10.71
CA ARG A 136 10.78 -8.99 -9.97
C ARG A 136 10.18 -8.57 -8.63
N LYS A 137 11.04 -8.07 -7.76
CA LYS A 137 10.67 -7.44 -6.50
C LYS A 137 10.87 -5.93 -6.60
N PHE A 138 10.06 -5.19 -5.84
CA PHE A 138 10.22 -3.74 -5.71
C PHE A 138 11.57 -3.44 -5.06
N ARG A 139 12.29 -2.48 -5.62
CA ARG A 139 13.55 -2.00 -5.06
C ARG A 139 13.33 -0.65 -4.38
N ASP A 140 13.57 -0.63 -3.07
CA ASP A 140 13.54 0.61 -2.29
C ASP A 140 14.94 1.22 -2.33
N PHE A 141 15.05 2.39 -2.95
CA PHE A 141 16.30 3.16 -3.02
C PHE A 141 16.22 4.34 -2.06
N LEU A 142 17.37 4.96 -1.82
CA LEU A 142 17.44 6.23 -1.07
C LEU A 142 16.48 7.29 -1.63
N LEU A 143 16.27 7.33 -2.95
CA LEU A 143 15.41 8.30 -3.62
C LEU A 143 13.93 7.90 -3.69
N SER A 144 13.57 6.68 -3.30
CA SER A 144 12.17 6.19 -3.38
C SER A 144 11.24 7.03 -2.50
N GLY A 145 11.68 7.36 -1.29
CA GLY A 145 10.91 8.22 -0.38
C GLY A 145 10.67 9.61 -0.95
N LEU A 146 11.66 10.19 -1.62
CA LEU A 146 11.53 11.49 -2.28
C LEU A 146 10.59 11.41 -3.49
N ALA A 147 10.68 10.34 -4.27
CA ALA A 147 9.82 10.12 -5.42
C ALA A 147 8.36 10.02 -5.01
N VAL A 148 8.04 9.27 -3.96
CA VAL A 148 6.66 9.14 -3.48
C VAL A 148 6.12 10.47 -2.96
N GLN A 149 6.94 11.27 -2.31
CA GLN A 149 6.54 12.61 -1.85
C GLN A 149 6.24 13.54 -3.02
N GLN A 150 7.07 13.54 -4.06
CA GLN A 150 6.87 14.37 -5.26
C GLN A 150 5.59 13.99 -6.00
N ILE A 151 5.34 12.71 -6.19
CA ILE A 151 4.12 12.22 -6.85
C ILE A 151 2.89 12.58 -6.01
N GLY A 152 2.97 12.41 -4.70
CA GLY A 152 1.88 12.77 -3.78
C GLY A 152 1.51 14.25 -3.84
N ARG A 153 2.50 15.14 -3.88
CA ARG A 153 2.28 16.59 -4.01
C ARG A 153 1.65 16.94 -5.35
N ALA A 154 2.12 16.36 -6.44
CA ALA A 154 1.58 16.60 -7.77
C ALA A 154 0.11 16.17 -7.87
N SER A 155 -0.23 14.99 -7.34
CA SER A 155 -1.60 14.48 -7.32
C SER A 155 -2.54 15.37 -6.52
N CYS A 156 -2.09 15.91 -5.40
CA CYS A 156 -2.89 16.86 -4.61
C CYS A 156 -3.11 18.19 -5.34
N ARG A 157 -2.11 18.70 -6.05
CA ARG A 157 -2.21 19.96 -6.82
C ARG A 157 -3.21 19.87 -7.97
N GLU A 158 -3.26 18.75 -8.66
CA GLU A 158 -4.17 18.52 -9.79
C GLU A 158 -5.65 18.58 -9.38
N ARG A 159 -5.96 18.40 -8.10
CA ARG A 159 -7.32 18.35 -7.58
C ARG A 159 -7.81 19.65 -6.95
N VAL A 160 -6.95 20.62 -6.83
CA VAL A 160 -7.30 21.93 -6.22
C VAL A 160 -7.81 22.94 -7.27
#